data_fba6c58fbbbbce3212e3d6040e37cb7c
#
_entry.id   fba6c58fbbbbce3212e3d6040e37cb7c
#
_cell.length_a   1.000
_cell.length_b   1.000
_cell.length_c   1.000
_cell.angle_alpha   90.00
_cell.angle_beta   90.00
_cell.angle_gamma   90.00
#
_symmetry.space_group_name_H-M   'P 1'
#
loop_
_entity.id
_entity.type
_entity.pdbx_description
1 polymer ?
#
loop_
_entity_poly.entity_id
_entity_poly.type
_entity_poly.pdbx_seq_one_letter_code
_entity_poly.pdbx_strand_id
1 'polypeptide(L)'
;MSKIKFCITGGSGFIGTTAMSWALSIYETVNFDISPPKITEYQHNWRFVDIRDSKSFTEALVEYQPTHILHLAATTGMDIHEMSFFDANTKGVANLIKASQELPNLKRILFASSLLVCPNGHVPSSDTEFNPPNLYGESKVIGEKLVHDSQMSCSWVIVRPSSIWGPWFEHSYHTFFRVVDRGFYFQPGSKPIVKPLSFVGNTVHMMQTLLLYTDDTVNRGC
;
A
#
# COMPACT_ATOMS: atom_id res chain seq x y z
N MET A 1 27.13 -4.61 -7.92
CA MET A 1 25.78 -4.05 -7.69
C MET A 1 25.46 -4.16 -6.21
N SER A 2 24.99 -3.10 -5.56
CA SER A 2 24.57 -3.17 -4.15
C SER A 2 23.43 -4.20 -4.00
N LYS A 3 23.49 -5.01 -2.95
CA LYS A 3 22.45 -6.01 -2.65
C LYS A 3 21.11 -5.28 -2.45
N ILE A 4 20.05 -5.77 -3.09
CA ILE A 4 18.71 -5.22 -2.91
C ILE A 4 18.19 -5.59 -1.52
N LYS A 5 17.75 -4.59 -0.75
CA LYS A 5 17.15 -4.71 0.58
C LYS A 5 15.76 -4.08 0.56
N PHE A 6 14.74 -4.88 0.84
CA PHE A 6 13.36 -4.43 0.89
C PHE A 6 12.91 -4.11 2.31
N CYS A 7 12.22 -2.98 2.47
CA CYS A 7 11.35 -2.73 3.62
C CYS A 7 9.90 -2.72 3.14
N ILE A 8 9.05 -3.54 3.74
CA ILE A 8 7.61 -3.54 3.51
C ILE A 8 6.94 -3.01 4.78
N THR A 9 6.34 -1.83 4.71
CA THR A 9 5.49 -1.35 5.81
C THR A 9 4.09 -1.91 5.63
N GLY A 10 3.47 -2.39 6.69
CA GLY A 10 2.17 -3.06 6.60
C GLY A 10 2.27 -4.49 6.05
N GLY A 11 3.43 -5.15 6.23
CA GLY A 11 3.67 -6.48 5.71
C GLY A 11 2.86 -7.60 6.37
N SER A 12 2.23 -7.32 7.51
CA SER A 12 1.30 -8.25 8.18
C SER A 12 -0.15 -8.11 7.70
N GLY A 13 -0.45 -7.09 6.89
CA GLY A 13 -1.77 -6.87 6.29
C GLY A 13 -2.09 -7.85 5.15
N PHE A 14 -3.25 -7.66 4.52
CA PHE A 14 -3.73 -8.50 3.42
C PHE A 14 -2.74 -8.54 2.23
N ILE A 15 -2.48 -7.39 1.62
CA ILE A 15 -1.54 -7.29 0.48
C ILE A 15 -0.12 -7.57 0.95
N GLY A 16 0.22 -7.07 2.15
CA GLY A 16 1.54 -7.19 2.75
C GLY A 16 2.00 -8.63 2.94
N THR A 17 1.12 -9.52 3.41
CA THR A 17 1.45 -10.95 3.58
C THR A 17 1.83 -11.61 2.25
N THR A 18 1.11 -11.30 1.17
CA THR A 18 1.45 -11.80 -0.18
C THR A 18 2.77 -11.18 -0.69
N ALA A 19 2.99 -9.89 -0.43
CA ALA A 19 4.21 -9.19 -0.81
C ALA A 19 5.43 -9.73 -0.05
N MET A 20 5.28 -10.03 1.26
CA MET A 20 6.32 -10.68 2.06
C MET A 20 6.70 -12.05 1.52
N SER A 21 5.71 -12.89 1.16
CA SER A 21 5.96 -14.21 0.59
C SER A 21 6.82 -14.14 -0.67
N TRP A 22 6.53 -13.17 -1.53
CA TRP A 22 7.34 -12.94 -2.72
C TRP A 22 8.73 -12.40 -2.38
N ALA A 23 8.81 -11.33 -1.59
CA ALA A 23 10.07 -10.62 -1.36
C ALA A 23 11.10 -11.50 -0.63
N LEU A 24 10.67 -12.27 0.37
CA LEU A 24 11.53 -13.18 1.14
C LEU A 24 12.11 -14.32 0.31
N SER A 25 11.47 -14.70 -0.79
CA SER A 25 11.99 -15.78 -1.66
C SER A 25 13.22 -15.35 -2.47
N ILE A 26 13.49 -14.03 -2.59
CA ILE A 26 14.50 -13.49 -3.51
C ILE A 26 15.43 -12.50 -2.81
N TYR A 27 14.94 -11.72 -1.85
CA TYR A 27 15.63 -10.55 -1.32
C TYR A 27 15.74 -10.56 0.21
N GLU A 28 16.73 -9.85 0.72
CA GLU A 28 16.77 -9.47 2.13
C GLU A 28 15.60 -8.51 2.40
N THR A 29 14.67 -8.92 3.27
CA THR A 29 13.41 -8.21 3.46
C THR A 29 13.07 -8.07 4.93
N VAL A 30 12.59 -6.90 5.34
CA VAL A 30 12.01 -6.63 6.66
C VAL A 30 10.54 -6.20 6.52
N ASN A 31 9.73 -6.62 7.48
CA ASN A 31 8.36 -6.18 7.67
C ASN A 31 8.29 -5.21 8.84
N PHE A 32 7.89 -3.97 8.61
CA PHE A 32 7.55 -2.99 9.65
C PHE A 32 6.03 -2.90 9.78
N ASP A 33 5.52 -3.38 10.91
CA ASP A 33 4.08 -3.42 11.17
C ASP A 33 3.82 -3.36 12.69
N ILE A 34 2.67 -2.84 13.08
CA ILE A 34 2.19 -2.87 14.46
C ILE A 34 1.59 -4.21 14.87
N SER A 35 1.34 -5.09 13.91
CA SER A 35 0.80 -6.42 14.11
C SER A 35 1.82 -7.49 13.72
N PRO A 36 1.86 -8.65 14.40
CA PRO A 36 2.70 -9.76 13.99
C PRO A 36 2.27 -10.32 12.63
N PRO A 37 3.17 -11.00 11.89
CA PRO A 37 2.84 -11.55 10.59
C PRO A 37 1.81 -12.68 10.70
N LYS A 38 0.96 -12.83 9.68
CA LYS A 38 -0.04 -13.91 9.57
C LYS A 38 0.60 -15.28 9.33
N ILE A 39 1.81 -15.31 8.78
CA ILE A 39 2.60 -16.51 8.53
C ILE A 39 3.71 -16.55 9.58
N THR A 40 3.70 -17.58 10.43
CA THR A 40 4.60 -17.70 11.60
C THR A 40 6.08 -17.70 11.20
N GLU A 41 6.40 -18.30 10.05
CA GLU A 41 7.76 -18.37 9.51
C GLU A 41 8.36 -16.99 9.23
N TYR A 42 7.54 -15.95 9.04
CA TYR A 42 7.98 -14.58 8.79
C TYR A 42 8.26 -13.78 10.06
N GLN A 43 8.09 -14.39 11.25
CA GLN A 43 8.31 -13.73 12.55
C GLN A 43 9.70 -13.13 12.68
N HIS A 44 10.73 -13.78 12.15
CA HIS A 44 12.12 -13.31 12.21
C HIS A 44 12.40 -12.08 11.33
N ASN A 45 11.51 -11.81 10.37
CA ASN A 45 11.60 -10.67 9.46
C ASN A 45 10.73 -9.51 9.90
N TRP A 46 9.94 -9.68 10.96
CA TRP A 46 9.05 -8.65 11.47
C TRP A 46 9.70 -7.86 12.60
N ARG A 47 9.47 -6.54 12.55
CA ARG A 47 9.77 -5.61 13.64
C ARG A 47 8.51 -4.81 13.96
N PHE A 48 8.19 -4.69 15.23
CA PHE A 48 7.12 -3.78 15.67
C PHE A 48 7.56 -2.35 15.43
N VAL A 49 6.92 -1.69 14.49
CA VAL A 49 7.17 -0.29 14.14
C VAL A 49 5.85 0.37 13.81
N ASP A 50 5.53 1.44 14.56
CA ASP A 50 4.40 2.30 14.22
C ASP A 50 4.88 3.46 13.35
N ILE A 51 4.43 3.51 12.11
CA ILE A 51 4.81 4.57 11.15
C ILE A 51 4.36 5.97 11.57
N ARG A 52 3.42 6.07 12.53
CA ARG A 52 2.93 7.34 13.10
C ARG A 52 3.93 7.94 14.10
N ASP A 53 4.77 7.12 14.70
CA ASP A 53 5.89 7.57 15.53
C ASP A 53 7.10 7.90 14.66
N SER A 54 7.26 9.19 14.35
CA SER A 54 8.32 9.67 13.45
C SER A 54 9.72 9.27 13.90
N LYS A 55 9.99 9.27 15.21
CA LYS A 55 11.32 8.97 15.75
C LYS A 55 11.64 7.48 15.59
N SER A 56 10.82 6.62 16.17
CA SER A 56 11.03 5.16 16.13
C SER A 56 11.05 4.64 14.70
N PHE A 57 10.21 5.19 13.82
CA PHE A 57 10.16 4.79 12.40
C PHE A 57 11.42 5.19 11.65
N THR A 58 11.91 6.42 11.84
CA THR A 58 13.17 6.88 11.23
C THR A 58 14.36 6.05 11.73
N GLU A 59 14.47 5.84 13.04
CA GLU A 59 15.54 5.03 13.63
C GLU A 59 15.56 3.60 13.06
N ALA A 60 14.39 2.96 12.94
CA ALA A 60 14.27 1.62 12.36
C ALA A 60 14.69 1.57 10.88
N LEU A 61 14.32 2.57 10.08
CA LEU A 61 14.72 2.67 8.67
C LEU A 61 16.21 2.93 8.53
N VAL A 62 16.77 3.83 9.33
CA VAL A 62 18.21 4.15 9.34
C VAL A 62 19.05 2.94 9.77
N GLU A 63 18.61 2.18 10.77
CA GLU A 63 19.26 0.94 11.17
C GLU A 63 19.24 -0.11 10.05
N TYR A 64 18.10 -0.29 9.39
CA TYR A 64 17.95 -1.33 8.37
C TYR A 64 18.57 -0.94 7.02
N GLN A 65 18.59 0.34 6.64
CA GLN A 65 19.13 0.86 5.37
C GLN A 65 18.52 0.18 4.14
N PRO A 66 17.20 0.29 3.90
CA PRO A 66 16.57 -0.29 2.72
C PRO A 66 17.02 0.40 1.43
N THR A 67 17.07 -0.35 0.33
CA THR A 67 17.22 0.21 -1.02
C THR A 67 15.87 0.46 -1.71
N HIS A 68 14.83 -0.27 -1.30
CA HIS A 68 13.48 -0.15 -1.83
C HIS A 68 12.47 -0.28 -0.70
N ILE A 69 11.43 0.55 -0.75
CA ILE A 69 10.34 0.53 0.24
C ILE A 69 9.00 0.31 -0.47
N LEU A 70 8.27 -0.72 -0.05
CA LEU A 70 6.88 -0.94 -0.40
C LEU A 70 5.99 -0.46 0.75
N HIS A 71 5.39 0.71 0.59
CA HIS A 71 4.60 1.34 1.65
C HIS A 71 3.12 0.94 1.54
N LEU A 72 2.74 -0.08 2.33
CA LEU A 72 1.38 -0.62 2.40
C LEU A 72 0.68 -0.30 3.72
N ALA A 73 1.42 0.12 4.76
CA ALA A 73 0.86 0.44 6.05
C ALA A 73 -0.18 1.55 5.94
N ALA A 74 -1.41 1.24 6.29
CA ALA A 74 -2.53 2.16 6.18
C ALA A 74 -3.69 1.70 7.08
N THR A 75 -4.46 2.65 7.57
CA THR A 75 -5.78 2.37 8.11
C THR A 75 -6.76 2.29 6.95
N THR A 76 -7.58 1.24 6.93
CA THR A 76 -8.66 1.03 5.96
C THR A 76 -9.98 0.94 6.70
N GLY A 77 -11.04 1.53 6.18
CA GLY A 77 -12.37 1.48 6.76
C GLY A 77 -13.26 2.55 6.15
N MET A 78 -14.39 2.14 5.57
CA MET A 78 -15.32 3.06 4.92
C MET A 78 -16.32 3.67 5.91
N ASP A 79 -16.48 3.05 7.07
CA ASP A 79 -17.44 3.44 8.11
C ASP A 79 -16.79 4.29 9.24
N ILE A 80 -15.56 4.77 9.00
CA ILE A 80 -14.84 5.65 9.93
C ILE A 80 -15.23 7.10 9.62
N HIS A 81 -15.64 7.83 10.66
CA HIS A 81 -16.18 9.18 10.55
C HIS A 81 -15.24 10.28 11.09
N GLU A 82 -14.05 9.91 11.55
CA GLU A 82 -13.06 10.87 12.05
C GLU A 82 -11.73 10.71 11.31
N MET A 83 -11.20 11.82 10.79
CA MET A 83 -9.95 11.83 10.03
C MET A 83 -8.74 11.37 10.87
N SER A 84 -8.74 11.60 12.18
CA SER A 84 -7.67 11.17 13.09
C SER A 84 -7.41 9.65 13.09
N PHE A 85 -8.39 8.84 12.78
CA PHE A 85 -8.21 7.39 12.62
C PHE A 85 -7.31 7.03 11.41
N PHE A 86 -7.19 7.94 10.45
CA PHE A 86 -6.36 7.78 9.27
C PHE A 86 -4.95 8.39 9.40
N ASP A 87 -4.45 8.62 10.61
CA ASP A 87 -3.11 9.15 10.87
C ASP A 87 -2.00 8.30 10.21
N ALA A 88 -2.20 7.00 10.08
CA ALA A 88 -1.26 6.15 9.32
C ALA A 88 -1.18 6.56 7.84
N ASN A 89 -2.30 6.99 7.24
CA ASN A 89 -2.39 7.37 5.83
C ASN A 89 -1.85 8.79 5.56
N THR A 90 -1.77 9.62 6.58
CA THR A 90 -1.37 11.03 6.50
C THR A 90 -0.03 11.26 7.20
N LYS A 91 0.00 11.20 8.54
CA LYS A 91 1.24 11.35 9.33
C LYS A 91 2.28 10.29 9.01
N GLY A 92 1.83 9.01 8.80
CA GLY A 92 2.73 7.92 8.43
C GLY A 92 3.44 8.17 7.09
N VAL A 93 2.71 8.67 6.09
CA VAL A 93 3.30 9.06 4.79
C VAL A 93 4.27 10.23 4.96
N ALA A 94 3.89 11.27 5.72
CA ALA A 94 4.77 12.40 6.00
C ALA A 94 6.06 11.97 6.71
N ASN A 95 5.96 11.05 7.68
CA ASN A 95 7.11 10.50 8.40
C ASN A 95 8.03 9.68 7.48
N LEU A 96 7.47 8.89 6.54
CA LEU A 96 8.27 8.16 5.56
C LEU A 96 9.03 9.11 4.62
N ILE A 97 8.36 10.15 4.11
CA ILE A 97 8.98 11.17 3.26
C ILE A 97 10.15 11.82 4.00
N LYS A 98 9.95 12.21 5.26
CA LYS A 98 11.01 12.80 6.09
C LYS A 98 12.17 11.82 6.30
N ALA A 99 11.88 10.58 6.71
CA ALA A 99 12.89 9.56 6.96
C ALA A 99 13.67 9.17 5.69
N SER A 100 13.06 9.26 4.51
CA SER A 100 13.73 8.96 3.24
C SER A 100 14.96 9.83 2.97
N GLN A 101 15.01 11.03 3.53
CA GLN A 101 16.14 11.96 3.41
C GLN A 101 17.39 11.49 4.17
N GLU A 102 17.20 10.59 5.15
CA GLU A 102 18.29 10.00 5.94
C GLU A 102 18.79 8.66 5.37
N LEU A 103 18.28 8.25 4.20
CA LEU A 103 18.57 6.96 3.57
C LEU A 103 19.36 7.14 2.26
N PRO A 104 20.69 7.27 2.31
CA PRO A 104 21.50 7.58 1.14
C PRO A 104 21.49 6.51 0.04
N ASN A 105 21.15 5.26 0.39
CA ASN A 105 21.09 4.14 -0.53
C ASN A 105 19.67 3.84 -1.05
N LEU A 106 18.67 4.61 -0.62
CA LEU A 106 17.29 4.41 -1.03
C LEU A 106 17.11 4.80 -2.51
N LYS A 107 16.64 3.86 -3.31
CA LYS A 107 16.46 4.02 -4.74
C LYS A 107 15.02 4.37 -5.10
N ARG A 108 14.06 3.65 -4.50
CA ARG A 108 12.64 3.84 -4.83
C ARG A 108 11.71 3.52 -3.68
N ILE A 109 10.62 4.29 -3.62
CA ILE A 109 9.47 4.03 -2.75
C ILE A 109 8.24 3.83 -3.62
N LEU A 110 7.47 2.77 -3.38
CA LEU A 110 6.13 2.61 -3.92
C LEU A 110 5.11 2.88 -2.81
N PHE A 111 4.22 3.84 -3.06
CA PHE A 111 3.13 4.20 -2.16
C PHE A 111 1.81 3.58 -2.65
N ALA A 112 1.16 2.81 -1.78
CA ALA A 112 -0.17 2.29 -2.07
C ALA A 112 -1.25 3.30 -1.70
N SER A 113 -1.84 3.91 -2.71
CA SER A 113 -3.05 4.73 -2.60
C SER A 113 -4.32 3.89 -2.83
N SER A 114 -5.33 4.42 -3.45
CA SER A 114 -6.61 3.74 -3.74
C SER A 114 -7.32 4.39 -4.92
N LEU A 115 -8.10 3.63 -5.68
CA LEU A 115 -9.05 4.21 -6.63
C LEU A 115 -10.11 5.10 -5.95
N LEU A 116 -10.33 4.96 -4.63
CA LEU A 116 -11.27 5.79 -3.87
C LEU A 116 -10.81 7.25 -3.66
N VAL A 117 -9.71 7.67 -4.26
CA VAL A 117 -9.40 9.10 -4.44
C VAL A 117 -10.42 9.79 -5.36
N CYS A 118 -11.18 8.98 -6.12
CA CYS A 118 -12.35 9.39 -6.90
C CYS A 118 -13.53 8.42 -6.69
N PRO A 119 -14.77 8.80 -7.00
CA PRO A 119 -15.91 7.92 -6.92
C PRO A 119 -15.81 6.75 -7.90
N ASN A 120 -16.44 5.62 -7.57
CA ASN A 120 -16.50 4.48 -8.48
C ASN A 120 -17.13 4.87 -9.83
N GLY A 121 -16.47 4.47 -10.93
CA GLY A 121 -16.92 4.77 -12.29
C GLY A 121 -16.50 6.15 -12.83
N HIS A 122 -15.87 6.98 -12.00
CA HIS A 122 -15.23 8.21 -12.46
C HIS A 122 -13.87 7.91 -13.08
N VAL A 123 -13.62 8.49 -14.24
CA VAL A 123 -12.32 8.44 -14.92
C VAL A 123 -11.69 9.83 -14.80
N PRO A 124 -10.65 10.00 -13.97
CA PRO A 124 -10.03 11.31 -13.78
C PRO A 124 -9.33 11.78 -15.07
N SER A 125 -9.39 13.07 -15.35
CA SER A 125 -8.75 13.70 -16.51
C SER A 125 -7.25 13.92 -16.33
N SER A 126 -6.78 13.85 -15.09
CA SER A 126 -5.37 13.98 -14.71
C SER A 126 -5.08 13.19 -13.43
N ASP A 127 -3.80 12.94 -13.15
CA ASP A 127 -3.33 12.25 -11.95
C ASP A 127 -3.65 13.03 -10.65
N THR A 128 -3.87 14.33 -10.78
CA THR A 128 -4.16 15.24 -9.65
C THR A 128 -5.63 15.62 -9.54
N GLU A 129 -6.50 15.02 -10.34
CA GLU A 129 -7.95 15.18 -10.18
C GLU A 129 -8.45 14.26 -9.06
N PHE A 130 -8.98 14.87 -8.00
CA PHE A 130 -9.47 14.17 -6.82
C PHE A 130 -10.92 14.54 -6.53
N ASN A 131 -11.73 13.54 -6.19
CA ASN A 131 -13.10 13.72 -5.70
C ASN A 131 -13.45 12.55 -4.76
N PRO A 132 -12.81 12.45 -3.57
CA PRO A 132 -12.96 11.29 -2.70
C PRO A 132 -14.38 11.17 -2.15
N PRO A 133 -15.00 9.97 -2.21
CA PRO A 133 -16.38 9.77 -1.75
C PRO A 133 -16.51 9.61 -0.23
N ASN A 134 -15.41 9.45 0.50
CA ASN A 134 -15.38 9.22 1.94
C ASN A 134 -14.05 9.65 2.56
N LEU A 135 -13.97 9.65 3.91
CA LEU A 135 -12.76 10.04 4.65
C LEU A 135 -11.55 9.14 4.37
N TYR A 136 -11.76 7.85 4.09
CA TYR A 136 -10.66 6.98 3.66
C TYR A 136 -10.05 7.47 2.34
N GLY A 137 -10.87 7.72 1.34
CA GLY A 137 -10.42 8.30 0.07
C GLY A 137 -9.72 9.64 0.26
N GLU A 138 -10.30 10.52 1.10
CA GLU A 138 -9.70 11.82 1.44
C GLU A 138 -8.33 11.66 2.11
N SER A 139 -8.16 10.72 3.04
CA SER A 139 -6.87 10.43 3.66
C SER A 139 -5.82 9.98 2.64
N LYS A 140 -6.22 9.22 1.62
CA LYS A 140 -5.33 8.82 0.52
C LYS A 140 -4.97 10.00 -0.37
N VAL A 141 -5.91 10.90 -0.65
CA VAL A 141 -5.63 12.17 -1.37
C VAL A 141 -4.61 13.02 -0.61
N ILE A 142 -4.74 13.14 0.71
CA ILE A 142 -3.75 13.85 1.53
C ILE A 142 -2.37 13.20 1.39
N GLY A 143 -2.29 11.86 1.50
CA GLY A 143 -1.03 11.13 1.32
C GLY A 143 -0.41 11.35 -0.06
N GLU A 144 -1.19 11.29 -1.14
CA GLU A 144 -0.70 11.53 -2.50
C GLU A 144 -0.17 12.96 -2.67
N LYS A 145 -0.90 13.97 -2.17
CA LYS A 145 -0.43 15.36 -2.20
C LYS A 145 0.90 15.54 -1.47
N LEU A 146 1.06 14.93 -0.29
CA LEU A 146 2.34 14.95 0.44
C LEU A 146 3.49 14.36 -0.39
N VAL A 147 3.24 13.27 -1.13
CA VAL A 147 4.26 12.67 -2.01
C VAL A 147 4.58 13.57 -3.19
N HIS A 148 3.56 14.12 -3.88
CA HIS A 148 3.74 15.03 -5.02
C HIS A 148 4.50 16.30 -4.65
N ASP A 149 4.20 16.87 -3.49
CA ASP A 149 4.82 18.12 -3.00
C ASP A 149 6.23 17.88 -2.40
N SER A 150 6.63 16.59 -2.26
CA SER A 150 7.89 16.25 -1.63
C SER A 150 9.10 16.49 -2.52
N GLN A 151 10.26 16.76 -1.88
CA GLN A 151 11.56 16.88 -2.52
C GLN A 151 12.44 15.65 -2.21
N MET A 152 11.86 14.44 -2.31
CA MET A 152 12.62 13.19 -2.10
C MET A 152 13.72 13.04 -3.15
N SER A 153 14.90 12.63 -2.71
CA SER A 153 16.03 12.35 -3.59
C SER A 153 15.91 11.03 -4.34
N CYS A 154 15.17 10.08 -3.78
CA CYS A 154 14.87 8.80 -4.44
C CYS A 154 13.69 8.92 -5.42
N SER A 155 13.60 7.98 -6.34
CA SER A 155 12.39 7.87 -7.18
C SER A 155 11.20 7.34 -6.38
N TRP A 156 10.01 7.69 -6.82
CA TRP A 156 8.78 7.20 -6.19
C TRP A 156 7.70 6.92 -7.22
N VAL A 157 6.79 6.05 -6.87
CA VAL A 157 5.60 5.75 -7.66
C VAL A 157 4.41 5.58 -6.74
N ILE A 158 3.26 6.13 -7.13
CA ILE A 158 1.97 5.93 -6.47
C ILE A 158 1.18 4.91 -7.29
N VAL A 159 0.56 3.95 -6.62
CA VAL A 159 -0.38 3.03 -7.25
C VAL A 159 -1.75 3.18 -6.60
N ARG A 160 -2.81 3.16 -7.41
CA ARG A 160 -4.21 3.25 -6.99
C ARG A 160 -4.91 1.92 -7.25
N PRO A 161 -4.75 0.92 -6.38
CA PRO A 161 -5.38 -0.37 -6.58
C PRO A 161 -6.90 -0.25 -6.59
N SER A 162 -7.54 -1.11 -7.41
CA SER A 162 -8.98 -1.32 -7.38
C SER A 162 -9.39 -2.21 -6.20
N SER A 163 -10.60 -2.73 -6.20
CA SER A 163 -11.01 -3.73 -5.23
C SER A 163 -10.16 -5.00 -5.39
N ILE A 164 -9.37 -5.33 -4.36
CA ILE A 164 -8.48 -6.49 -4.37
C ILE A 164 -9.14 -7.66 -3.63
N TRP A 165 -8.95 -8.87 -4.12
CA TRP A 165 -9.39 -10.11 -3.49
C TRP A 165 -8.27 -11.16 -3.50
N GLY A 166 -8.38 -12.16 -2.64
CA GLY A 166 -7.42 -13.27 -2.58
C GLY A 166 -7.18 -13.79 -1.17
N PRO A 167 -6.20 -14.68 -0.98
CA PRO A 167 -5.80 -15.17 0.34
C PRO A 167 -5.52 -14.03 1.32
N TRP A 168 -5.83 -14.24 2.59
CA TRP A 168 -5.66 -13.29 3.71
C TRP A 168 -6.63 -12.09 3.71
N PHE A 169 -7.59 -12.04 2.80
CA PHE A 169 -8.64 -11.02 2.80
C PHE A 169 -9.73 -11.38 3.81
N GLU A 170 -9.89 -10.57 4.85
CA GLU A 170 -10.76 -10.89 5.99
C GLU A 170 -12.16 -10.25 5.92
N HIS A 171 -12.39 -9.27 5.01
CA HIS A 171 -13.60 -8.45 5.02
C HIS A 171 -14.39 -8.48 3.70
N SER A 172 -15.60 -7.96 3.73
CA SER A 172 -16.56 -7.64 2.65
C SER A 172 -16.83 -8.71 1.59
N TYR A 173 -15.81 -9.19 0.89
CA TYR A 173 -16.01 -10.19 -0.17
C TYR A 173 -16.11 -11.63 0.31
N HIS A 174 -15.67 -11.94 1.52
CA HIS A 174 -15.78 -13.30 2.06
C HIS A 174 -17.25 -13.75 2.16
N THR A 175 -18.13 -12.87 2.63
CA THR A 175 -19.56 -13.16 2.68
C THR A 175 -20.15 -13.29 1.27
N PHE A 176 -19.77 -12.38 0.36
CA PHE A 176 -20.20 -12.45 -1.04
C PHE A 176 -19.79 -13.78 -1.70
N PHE A 177 -18.52 -14.14 -1.63
CA PHE A 177 -18.03 -15.39 -2.21
C PHE A 177 -18.70 -16.63 -1.58
N ARG A 178 -18.95 -16.62 -0.27
CA ARG A 178 -19.66 -17.70 0.40
C ARG A 178 -21.11 -17.84 -0.08
N VAL A 179 -21.78 -16.73 -0.35
CA VAL A 179 -23.14 -16.73 -0.89
C VAL A 179 -23.16 -17.27 -2.33
N VAL A 180 -22.20 -16.84 -3.15
CA VAL A 180 -22.03 -17.33 -4.53
C VAL A 180 -21.72 -18.84 -4.55
N ASP A 181 -20.79 -19.29 -3.72
CA ASP A 181 -20.40 -20.71 -3.60
C ASP A 181 -21.58 -21.62 -3.22
N ARG A 182 -22.50 -21.09 -2.41
CA ARG A 182 -23.74 -21.81 -2.02
C ARG A 182 -24.84 -21.73 -3.06
N GLY A 183 -24.61 -21.10 -4.21
CA GLY A 183 -25.59 -20.97 -5.30
C GLY A 183 -26.72 -19.96 -5.03
N PHE A 184 -26.63 -19.13 -4.00
CA PHE A 184 -27.67 -18.15 -3.65
C PHE A 184 -27.46 -16.76 -4.28
N TYR A 185 -26.51 -16.62 -5.21
CA TYR A 185 -26.31 -15.33 -5.85
C TYR A 185 -27.45 -14.99 -6.81
N PHE A 186 -27.96 -13.78 -6.69
CA PHE A 186 -28.82 -13.17 -7.70
C PHE A 186 -28.35 -11.74 -7.98
N GLN A 187 -28.46 -11.31 -9.23
CA GLN A 187 -28.11 -9.97 -9.61
C GLN A 187 -29.22 -9.00 -9.20
N PRO A 188 -28.98 -8.01 -8.35
CA PRO A 188 -29.96 -7.00 -8.01
C PRO A 188 -30.14 -6.01 -9.18
N GLY A 189 -31.38 -5.90 -9.70
CA GLY A 189 -31.73 -4.98 -10.77
C GLY A 189 -31.40 -5.48 -12.18
N SER A 190 -31.77 -4.66 -13.18
CA SER A 190 -31.66 -4.98 -14.61
C SER A 190 -30.41 -4.39 -15.29
N LYS A 191 -29.66 -3.53 -14.61
CA LYS A 191 -28.46 -2.91 -15.20
C LYS A 191 -27.22 -3.77 -14.92
N PRO A 192 -26.32 -3.94 -15.90
CA PRO A 192 -25.06 -4.62 -15.66
C PRO A 192 -24.23 -3.86 -14.61
N ILE A 193 -23.70 -4.59 -13.62
CA ILE A 193 -22.80 -4.06 -12.62
C ILE A 193 -21.39 -4.36 -13.10
N VAL A 194 -20.63 -3.30 -13.41
CA VAL A 194 -19.21 -3.41 -13.76
C VAL A 194 -18.38 -2.93 -12.57
N LYS A 195 -17.56 -3.82 -12.02
CA LYS A 195 -16.66 -3.50 -10.92
C LYS A 195 -15.27 -4.02 -11.22
N PRO A 196 -14.23 -3.16 -11.21
CA PRO A 196 -12.86 -3.64 -11.35
C PRO A 196 -12.46 -4.46 -10.11
N LEU A 197 -11.99 -5.66 -10.34
CA LEU A 197 -11.51 -6.57 -9.32
C LEU A 197 -10.11 -7.05 -9.68
N SER A 198 -9.16 -6.95 -8.76
CA SER A 198 -7.79 -7.44 -8.93
C SER A 198 -7.50 -8.59 -7.99
N PHE A 199 -6.89 -9.66 -8.49
CA PHE A 199 -6.32 -10.69 -7.63
C PHE A 199 -5.06 -10.18 -6.95
N VAL A 200 -4.91 -10.45 -5.64
CA VAL A 200 -3.80 -9.92 -4.83
C VAL A 200 -2.42 -10.28 -5.39
N GLY A 201 -2.26 -11.50 -5.94
CA GLY A 201 -1.01 -11.92 -6.57
C GLY A 201 -0.64 -11.05 -7.78
N ASN A 202 -1.61 -10.69 -8.64
CA ASN A 202 -1.39 -9.80 -9.78
C ASN A 202 -1.05 -8.37 -9.32
N THR A 203 -1.72 -7.89 -8.27
CA THR A 203 -1.45 -6.59 -7.67
C THR A 203 -0.02 -6.52 -7.13
N VAL A 204 0.41 -7.54 -6.38
CA VAL A 204 1.78 -7.62 -5.85
C VAL A 204 2.80 -7.73 -6.98
N HIS A 205 2.52 -8.52 -8.03
CA HIS A 205 3.40 -8.62 -9.20
C HIS A 205 3.57 -7.27 -9.92
N MET A 206 2.48 -6.52 -10.10
CA MET A 206 2.55 -5.16 -10.65
C MET A 206 3.38 -4.23 -9.76
N MET A 207 3.13 -4.22 -8.45
CA MET A 207 3.89 -3.41 -7.50
C MET A 207 5.37 -3.75 -7.50
N GLN A 208 5.70 -5.04 -7.55
CA GLN A 208 7.06 -5.55 -7.68
C GLN A 208 7.74 -5.02 -8.96
N THR A 209 7.07 -5.15 -10.09
CA THR A 209 7.59 -4.71 -11.38
C THR A 209 7.91 -3.22 -11.35
N LEU A 210 6.97 -2.39 -10.85
CA LEU A 210 7.15 -0.94 -10.73
C LEU A 210 8.28 -0.57 -9.75
N LEU A 211 8.40 -1.31 -8.65
CA LEU A 211 9.42 -1.04 -7.63
C LEU A 211 10.85 -1.36 -8.11
N LEU A 212 10.99 -2.36 -8.97
CA LEU A 212 12.27 -2.81 -9.53
C LEU A 212 12.60 -2.23 -10.92
N TYR A 213 11.66 -1.51 -11.51
CA TYR A 213 11.84 -0.95 -12.85
C TYR A 213 12.96 0.10 -12.84
N THR A 214 13.90 -0.02 -13.78
CA THR A 214 15.12 0.81 -13.80
C THR A 214 15.07 1.97 -14.79
N ASP A 215 14.02 2.04 -15.60
CA ASP A 215 13.85 3.12 -16.58
C ASP A 215 13.36 4.41 -15.90
N ASP A 216 13.93 5.55 -16.28
CA ASP A 216 13.60 6.86 -15.74
C ASP A 216 12.18 7.34 -16.11
N THR A 217 11.53 6.70 -17.07
CA THR A 217 10.16 7.02 -17.48
C THR A 217 9.11 6.74 -16.38
N VAL A 218 9.41 5.90 -15.40
CA VAL A 218 8.52 5.55 -14.28
C VAL A 218 8.90 6.34 -13.00
N ASN A 219 9.78 7.30 -13.12
CA ASN A 219 10.18 8.13 -12.00
C ASN A 219 9.17 9.26 -11.76
N ARG A 220 8.54 9.28 -10.57
CA ARG A 220 7.63 10.34 -10.11
C ARG A 220 6.30 10.38 -10.87
N GLY A 221 5.57 9.25 -10.90
CA GLY A 221 4.26 9.14 -11.52
C GLY A 221 3.21 8.41 -10.66
N CYS A 222 1.96 8.53 -11.08
CA CYS A 222 0.82 7.74 -10.58
C CYS A 222 0.43 6.67 -11.58
#